data_b22c53e0a43a5b7f1ddea41aebe68f25
#
_entry.id   b22c53e0a43a5b7f1ddea41aebe68f25
#
_cell.length_a   1.000
_cell.length_b   1.000
_cell.length_c   1.000
_cell.angle_alpha   90.00
_cell.angle_beta   90.00
_cell.angle_gamma   90.00
#
_symmetry.space_group_name_H-M   'P 1'
#
loop_
_entity.id
_entity.type
_entity.pdbx_description
1 polymer ?
#
loop_
_entity_poly.entity_id
_entity_poly.type
_entity_poly.pdbx_seq_one_letter_code
_entity_poly.pdbx_strand_id
1 'polypeptide(L)'
;NYFWIPERGHLADYFDEGGRNLFMRPNQLFACAAEYSPLSEELQMQALKNLRKELLTVRGIRSLSPKNPIYKGVYEGDQSERDHAHHNGCAFPFLLGAYLDAFLKLEGPSIKKNALALLNAFEEDITIHGIGSVAELYDGDPSHHPHGCISYSASVAEIIRLKSLLNS
;
A
#
# COMPACT_ATOMS: atom_id res chain seq x y z
N ASN A 1 11.11 20.63 -5.20
CA ASN A 1 10.68 19.74 -4.12
C ASN A 1 11.87 18.96 -3.57
N TYR A 2 12.15 19.10 -2.27
CA TYR A 2 13.34 18.53 -1.65
C TYR A 2 13.30 16.98 -1.58
N PHE A 3 12.11 16.41 -1.41
CA PHE A 3 11.90 14.96 -1.33
C PHE A 3 11.79 14.28 -2.69
N TRP A 4 11.53 15.03 -3.77
CA TRP A 4 11.40 14.43 -5.09
C TRP A 4 12.72 13.88 -5.61
N ILE A 5 12.71 12.65 -6.12
CA ILE A 5 13.88 11.97 -6.72
C ILE A 5 13.61 11.81 -8.23
N PRO A 6 14.08 12.73 -9.07
CA PRO A 6 13.78 12.74 -10.51
C PRO A 6 14.17 11.43 -11.22
N GLU A 7 15.33 10.88 -10.84
CA GLU A 7 15.91 9.68 -11.48
C GLU A 7 15.10 8.41 -11.17
N ARG A 8 14.29 8.45 -10.12
CA ARG A 8 13.44 7.33 -9.68
C ARG A 8 11.95 7.59 -9.86
N GLY A 9 11.55 8.84 -10.03
CA GLY A 9 10.16 9.24 -10.21
C GLY A 9 9.27 8.93 -9.00
N HIS A 10 9.80 9.12 -7.78
CA HIS A 10 9.07 8.99 -6.53
C HIS A 10 9.66 9.89 -5.43
N LEU A 11 8.99 9.99 -4.29
CA LEU A 11 9.51 10.71 -3.13
C LEU A 11 10.52 9.87 -2.34
N ALA A 12 11.53 10.53 -1.78
CA ALA A 12 12.34 9.96 -0.72
C ALA A 12 11.45 9.61 0.49
N ASP A 13 11.74 8.50 1.16
CA ASP A 13 10.97 8.06 2.32
C ASP A 13 11.17 9.01 3.50
N TYR A 14 12.41 9.37 3.77
CA TYR A 14 12.79 10.39 4.76
C TYR A 14 14.10 11.07 4.36
N PHE A 15 14.48 12.07 5.14
CA PHE A 15 15.74 12.78 5.05
C PHE A 15 16.38 12.90 6.43
N ASP A 16 17.66 12.58 6.51
CA ASP A 16 18.47 12.72 7.71
C ASP A 16 19.87 13.27 7.39
N GLU A 17 20.80 13.17 8.35
CA GLU A 17 22.21 13.62 8.18
C GLU A 17 22.93 12.86 7.04
N GLY A 18 22.53 11.63 6.74
CA GLY A 18 23.05 10.83 5.63
C GLY A 18 22.46 11.20 4.27
N GLY A 19 21.48 12.11 4.24
CA GLY A 19 20.81 12.56 3.02
C GLY A 19 19.43 11.94 2.81
N ARG A 20 19.02 11.78 1.53
CA ARG A 20 17.73 11.23 1.16
C ARG A 20 17.72 9.71 1.25
N ASN A 21 16.76 9.14 1.95
CA ASN A 21 16.49 7.72 1.85
C ASN A 21 15.74 7.42 0.54
N LEU A 22 16.35 6.61 -0.32
CA LEU A 22 15.87 6.33 -1.68
C LEU A 22 14.98 5.08 -1.78
N PHE A 23 14.51 4.54 -0.66
CA PHE A 23 13.66 3.36 -0.63
C PHE A 23 12.27 3.67 -1.18
N MET A 24 11.77 2.78 -2.03
CA MET A 24 10.39 2.83 -2.48
C MET A 24 9.51 2.23 -1.38
N ARG A 25 8.85 3.12 -0.63
CA ARG A 25 7.92 2.81 0.46
C ARG A 25 6.55 3.45 0.23
N PRO A 26 5.49 2.97 0.89
CA PRO A 26 4.13 3.45 0.66
C PRO A 26 3.84 4.84 1.27
N ASN A 27 4.68 5.40 2.13
CA ASN A 27 4.44 6.67 2.84
C ASN A 27 4.08 7.83 1.91
N GLN A 28 4.62 7.86 0.71
CA GLN A 28 4.30 8.84 -0.33
C GLN A 28 2.83 8.82 -0.79
N LEU A 29 2.08 7.74 -0.52
CA LEU A 29 0.65 7.67 -0.83
C LEU A 29 -0.13 8.78 -0.11
N PHE A 30 0.20 9.05 1.15
CA PHE A 30 -0.46 10.09 1.93
C PHE A 30 -0.21 11.47 1.35
N ALA A 31 1.01 11.73 0.85
CA ALA A 31 1.31 12.99 0.16
C ALA A 31 0.54 13.12 -1.16
N CYS A 32 0.34 12.03 -1.90
CA CYS A 32 -0.45 12.01 -3.12
C CYS A 32 -1.96 12.10 -2.87
N ALA A 33 -2.48 11.45 -1.82
CA ALA A 33 -3.91 11.42 -1.49
C ALA A 33 -4.40 12.75 -0.88
N ALA A 34 -3.51 13.51 -0.22
CA ALA A 34 -3.88 14.77 0.43
C ALA A 34 -4.60 15.72 -0.54
N GLU A 35 -5.63 16.42 -0.05
CA GLU A 35 -6.35 17.43 -0.83
C GLU A 35 -5.39 18.49 -1.38
N TYR A 36 -4.52 19.01 -0.52
CA TYR A 36 -3.45 19.94 -0.88
C TYR A 36 -2.11 19.23 -0.93
N SER A 37 -1.90 18.45 -2.00
CA SER A 37 -0.65 17.72 -2.19
C SER A 37 0.53 18.69 -2.42
N PRO A 38 1.72 18.41 -1.86
CA PRO A 38 2.94 19.17 -2.14
C PRO A 38 3.51 18.92 -3.54
N LEU A 39 2.93 17.99 -4.31
CA LEU A 39 3.33 17.61 -5.66
C LEU A 39 2.34 18.14 -6.70
N SER A 40 2.82 18.49 -7.90
CA SER A 40 1.94 18.66 -9.06
C SER A 40 1.24 17.35 -9.42
N GLU A 41 0.10 17.42 -10.09
CA GLU A 41 -0.66 16.22 -10.53
C GLU A 41 0.20 15.29 -11.39
N GLU A 42 1.07 15.84 -12.22
CA GLU A 42 1.99 15.06 -13.05
C GLU A 42 2.97 14.24 -12.20
N LEU A 43 3.59 14.86 -11.19
CA LEU A 43 4.51 14.17 -10.27
C LEU A 43 3.78 13.17 -9.37
N GLN A 44 2.56 13.50 -8.90
CA GLN A 44 1.71 12.55 -8.19
C GLN A 44 1.43 11.31 -9.03
N MET A 45 1.01 11.49 -10.28
CA MET A 45 0.73 10.39 -11.20
C MET A 45 1.96 9.55 -11.49
N GLN A 46 3.12 10.17 -11.66
CA GLN A 46 4.38 9.45 -11.85
C GLN A 46 4.74 8.60 -10.62
N ALA A 47 4.67 9.19 -9.43
CA ALA A 47 4.93 8.49 -8.17
C ALA A 47 3.98 7.29 -7.98
N LEU A 48 2.68 7.49 -8.21
CA LEU A 48 1.65 6.44 -8.07
C LEU A 48 1.83 5.31 -9.08
N LYS A 49 2.17 5.61 -10.33
CA LYS A 49 2.46 4.58 -11.35
C LYS A 49 3.67 3.72 -10.98
N ASN A 50 4.72 4.34 -10.46
CA ASN A 50 5.92 3.62 -10.02
C ASN A 50 5.64 2.78 -8.75
N LEU A 51 4.94 3.35 -7.77
CA LEU A 51 4.50 2.65 -6.58
C LEU A 51 3.63 1.44 -6.92
N ARG A 52 2.64 1.61 -7.81
CA ARG A 52 1.77 0.52 -8.26
C ARG A 52 2.56 -0.68 -8.80
N LYS A 53 3.60 -0.43 -9.61
CA LYS A 53 4.41 -1.51 -10.22
C LYS A 53 5.20 -2.32 -9.17
N GLU A 54 5.60 -1.68 -8.08
CA GLU A 54 6.51 -2.29 -7.11
C GLU A 54 5.82 -2.73 -5.83
N LEU A 55 4.82 -1.99 -5.37
CA LEU A 55 4.23 -2.21 -4.05
C LEU A 55 2.83 -2.82 -4.07
N LEU A 56 2.03 -2.63 -5.14
CA LEU A 56 0.67 -3.16 -5.17
C LEU A 56 0.67 -4.68 -5.26
N THR A 57 -0.11 -5.32 -4.38
CA THR A 57 -0.46 -6.74 -4.42
C THR A 57 -1.97 -6.91 -4.48
N VAL A 58 -2.44 -8.13 -4.60
CA VAL A 58 -3.88 -8.46 -4.52
C VAL A 58 -4.45 -8.33 -3.10
N ARG A 59 -3.58 -8.19 -2.08
CA ARG A 59 -3.94 -8.11 -0.65
C ARG A 59 -3.57 -6.79 0.02
N GLY A 60 -3.09 -5.81 -0.73
CA GLY A 60 -2.71 -4.51 -0.18
C GLY A 60 -1.43 -3.94 -0.77
N ILE A 61 -0.83 -3.03 -0.06
CA ILE A 61 0.39 -2.32 -0.48
C ILE A 61 1.56 -2.79 0.37
N ARG A 62 2.63 -3.24 -0.28
CA ARG A 62 3.89 -3.63 0.39
C ARG A 62 4.52 -2.47 1.14
N SER A 63 5.11 -2.76 2.28
CA SER A 63 5.86 -1.79 3.09
C SER A 63 7.22 -1.41 2.50
N LEU A 64 7.76 -2.22 1.57
CA LEU A 64 9.01 -1.97 0.87
C LEU A 64 8.99 -2.65 -0.51
N SER A 65 9.69 -2.05 -1.47
CA SER A 65 9.86 -2.63 -2.81
C SER A 65 10.66 -3.94 -2.78
N PRO A 66 10.21 -5.00 -3.51
CA PRO A 66 10.97 -6.23 -3.69
C PRO A 66 12.36 -6.07 -4.32
N LYS A 67 12.64 -4.90 -4.93
CA LYS A 67 13.96 -4.58 -5.49
C LYS A 67 14.96 -4.13 -4.43
N ASN A 68 14.50 -3.88 -3.20
CA ASN A 68 15.39 -3.44 -2.13
C ASN A 68 16.13 -4.63 -1.53
N PRO A 69 17.45 -4.53 -1.27
CA PRO A 69 18.25 -5.63 -0.73
C PRO A 69 17.81 -6.15 0.64
N ILE A 70 17.11 -5.33 1.45
CA ILE A 70 16.60 -5.74 2.77
C ILE A 70 15.15 -6.24 2.71
N TYR A 71 14.57 -6.40 1.51
CA TYR A 71 13.21 -6.89 1.37
C TYR A 71 13.04 -8.29 1.94
N LYS A 72 12.00 -8.47 2.74
CA LYS A 72 11.53 -9.76 3.27
C LYS A 72 10.01 -9.85 3.10
N GLY A 73 9.57 -10.55 2.06
CA GLY A 73 8.15 -10.63 1.67
C GLY A 73 7.31 -11.63 2.45
N VAL A 74 7.92 -12.50 3.25
CA VAL A 74 7.22 -13.54 4.04
C VAL A 74 7.35 -13.26 5.53
N TYR A 75 6.21 -13.25 6.22
CA TYR A 75 6.11 -12.98 7.67
C TYR A 75 6.26 -14.27 8.47
N GLU A 76 7.51 -14.70 8.68
CA GLU A 76 7.84 -15.94 9.35
C GLU A 76 9.10 -15.84 10.21
N GLY A 77 9.37 -16.89 11.01
CA GLY A 77 10.55 -16.99 11.85
C GLY A 77 10.33 -16.51 13.29
N ASP A 78 11.38 -16.06 13.94
CA ASP A 78 11.32 -15.52 15.30
C ASP A 78 10.74 -14.10 15.34
N GLN A 79 10.66 -13.48 16.53
CA GLN A 79 10.10 -12.14 16.69
C GLN A 79 10.85 -11.09 15.87
N SER A 80 12.18 -11.14 15.86
CA SER A 80 13.02 -10.17 15.13
C SER A 80 12.86 -10.31 13.62
N GLU A 81 12.75 -11.54 13.13
CA GLU A 81 12.54 -11.84 11.72
C GLU A 81 11.16 -11.38 11.25
N ARG A 82 10.11 -11.59 12.07
CA ARG A 82 8.77 -11.08 11.79
C ARG A 82 8.70 -9.57 11.81
N ASP A 83 9.33 -8.91 12.78
CA ASP A 83 9.41 -7.44 12.85
C ASP A 83 10.15 -6.87 11.64
N HIS A 84 11.21 -7.55 11.19
CA HIS A 84 11.89 -7.17 9.96
C HIS A 84 10.97 -7.27 8.75
N ALA A 85 10.25 -8.38 8.57
CA ALA A 85 9.32 -8.59 7.46
C ALA A 85 8.17 -7.58 7.49
N HIS A 86 7.60 -7.29 8.68
CA HIS A 86 6.53 -6.31 8.88
C HIS A 86 6.88 -4.97 8.24
N HIS A 87 8.08 -4.47 8.50
CA HIS A 87 8.53 -3.17 8.01
C HIS A 87 9.16 -3.21 6.61
N ASN A 88 9.56 -4.38 6.11
CA ASN A 88 10.37 -4.47 4.90
C ASN A 88 9.83 -5.45 3.85
N GLY A 89 8.51 -5.67 3.80
CA GLY A 89 7.98 -6.52 2.74
C GLY A 89 6.50 -6.84 2.82
N CYS A 90 5.94 -6.99 4.02
CA CYS A 90 4.52 -7.31 4.20
C CYS A 90 3.60 -6.30 3.51
N ALA A 91 2.45 -6.78 3.04
CA ALA A 91 1.42 -5.97 2.39
C ALA A 91 0.29 -5.61 3.38
N PHE A 92 -0.13 -4.36 3.36
CA PHE A 92 -1.13 -3.81 4.28
C PHE A 92 -2.39 -3.40 3.53
N PRO A 93 -3.57 -4.01 3.84
CA PRO A 93 -4.84 -3.65 3.22
C PRO A 93 -5.27 -2.21 3.46
N PHE A 94 -5.05 -1.67 4.68
CA PHE A 94 -5.48 -0.31 5.01
C PHE A 94 -4.85 0.76 4.11
N LEU A 95 -3.67 0.51 3.56
CA LEU A 95 -3.00 1.43 2.63
C LEU A 95 -3.72 1.56 1.28
N LEU A 96 -4.64 0.63 0.95
CA LEU A 96 -5.50 0.76 -0.23
C LEU A 96 -6.40 1.99 -0.15
N GLY A 97 -6.72 2.48 1.06
CA GLY A 97 -7.44 3.74 1.26
C GLY A 97 -6.73 4.90 0.57
N ALA A 98 -5.55 5.24 1.04
CA ALA A 98 -4.76 6.33 0.46
C ALA A 98 -4.40 6.09 -1.02
N TYR A 99 -4.15 4.82 -1.40
CA TYR A 99 -3.87 4.45 -2.79
C TYR A 99 -5.04 4.77 -3.72
N LEU A 100 -6.25 4.32 -3.40
CA LEU A 100 -7.42 4.55 -4.23
C LEU A 100 -7.91 6.00 -4.19
N ASP A 101 -7.82 6.68 -3.04
CA ASP A 101 -8.14 8.10 -2.92
C ASP A 101 -7.24 8.94 -3.84
N ALA A 102 -5.93 8.67 -3.88
CA ALA A 102 -5.01 9.36 -4.76
C ALA A 102 -5.33 9.13 -6.25
N PHE A 103 -5.65 7.91 -6.65
CA PHE A 103 -6.03 7.62 -8.03
C PHE A 103 -7.40 8.18 -8.40
N LEU A 104 -8.40 8.11 -7.52
CA LEU A 104 -9.72 8.70 -7.74
C LEU A 104 -9.63 10.23 -7.92
N LYS A 105 -8.79 10.88 -7.14
CA LYS A 105 -8.52 12.32 -7.25
C LYS A 105 -7.96 12.70 -8.64
N LEU A 106 -7.06 11.90 -9.19
CA LEU A 106 -6.32 12.22 -10.43
C LEU A 106 -6.98 11.66 -11.70
N GLU A 107 -7.54 10.46 -11.64
CA GLU A 107 -8.13 9.77 -12.80
C GLU A 107 -9.67 9.77 -12.78
N GLY A 108 -10.26 10.18 -11.67
CA GLY A 108 -11.72 10.19 -11.51
C GLY A 108 -12.35 8.79 -11.61
N PRO A 109 -13.59 8.69 -12.11
CA PRO A 109 -14.34 7.42 -12.17
C PRO A 109 -13.71 6.33 -13.05
N SER A 110 -12.73 6.65 -13.88
CA SER A 110 -12.11 5.68 -14.79
C SER A 110 -11.46 4.50 -14.07
N ILE A 111 -10.96 4.73 -12.84
CA ILE A 111 -10.35 3.68 -12.02
C ILE A 111 -11.37 2.76 -11.33
N LYS A 112 -12.66 3.11 -11.30
CA LYS A 112 -13.71 2.42 -10.51
C LYS A 112 -13.71 0.91 -10.71
N LYS A 113 -13.64 0.45 -11.96
CA LYS A 113 -13.61 -0.99 -12.29
C LYS A 113 -12.41 -1.71 -11.66
N ASN A 114 -11.23 -1.12 -11.76
CA ASN A 114 -10.00 -1.72 -11.21
C ASN A 114 -10.00 -1.68 -9.67
N ALA A 115 -10.51 -0.60 -9.10
CA ALA A 115 -10.68 -0.45 -7.65
C ALA A 115 -11.62 -1.52 -7.08
N LEU A 116 -12.79 -1.72 -7.69
CA LEU A 116 -13.73 -2.77 -7.30
C LEU A 116 -13.12 -4.17 -7.41
N ALA A 117 -12.34 -4.45 -8.46
CA ALA A 117 -11.66 -5.74 -8.61
C ALA A 117 -10.66 -5.99 -7.47
N LEU A 118 -9.90 -4.98 -7.01
CA LEU A 118 -9.02 -5.09 -5.86
C LEU A 118 -9.80 -5.37 -4.56
N LEU A 119 -10.92 -4.69 -4.34
CA LEU A 119 -11.72 -4.87 -3.13
C LEU A 119 -12.44 -6.23 -3.12
N ASN A 120 -12.90 -6.71 -4.27
CA ASN A 120 -13.57 -8.00 -4.39
C ASN A 120 -12.62 -9.18 -4.12
N ALA A 121 -11.32 -8.99 -4.29
CA ALA A 121 -10.33 -10.00 -3.90
C ALA A 121 -10.37 -10.34 -2.40
N PHE A 122 -10.91 -9.45 -1.55
CA PHE A 122 -11.10 -9.73 -0.12
C PHE A 122 -12.38 -10.53 0.17
N GLU A 123 -13.34 -10.63 -0.74
CA GLU A 123 -14.62 -11.34 -0.49
C GLU A 123 -14.40 -12.84 -0.26
N GLU A 124 -13.46 -13.45 -0.96
CA GLU A 124 -13.06 -14.84 -0.72
C GLU A 124 -12.30 -14.95 0.60
N ASP A 125 -11.36 -14.06 0.84
CA ASP A 125 -10.49 -14.09 2.02
C ASP A 125 -11.28 -13.98 3.34
N ILE A 126 -12.27 -13.10 3.42
CA ILE A 126 -13.12 -12.93 4.62
C ILE A 126 -13.99 -14.17 4.93
N THR A 127 -14.14 -15.11 4.01
CA THR A 127 -14.84 -16.38 4.26
C THR A 127 -13.93 -17.47 4.79
N ILE A 128 -12.62 -17.32 4.61
CA ILE A 128 -11.59 -18.34 4.95
C ILE A 128 -10.84 -17.94 6.22
N HIS A 129 -10.37 -16.67 6.26
CA HIS A 129 -9.56 -16.17 7.36
C HIS A 129 -10.30 -15.09 8.13
N GLY A 130 -10.40 -15.27 9.46
CA GLY A 130 -11.05 -14.29 10.35
C GLY A 130 -12.56 -14.16 10.22
N ILE A 131 -13.20 -14.93 9.38
CA ILE A 131 -14.64 -15.02 9.08
C ILE A 131 -15.39 -13.70 9.27
N GLY A 132 -15.59 -12.96 8.17
CA GLY A 132 -16.26 -11.65 8.16
C GLY A 132 -15.33 -10.48 8.50
N SER A 133 -14.02 -10.68 8.52
CA SER A 133 -13.06 -9.63 8.83
C SER A 133 -11.83 -9.65 7.89
N VAL A 134 -10.97 -8.64 8.00
CA VAL A 134 -9.73 -8.48 7.22
C VAL A 134 -8.54 -8.43 8.16
N ALA A 135 -7.50 -9.18 7.85
CA ALA A 135 -6.27 -9.23 8.63
C ALA A 135 -5.51 -7.89 8.61
N GLU A 136 -4.60 -7.75 9.56
CA GLU A 136 -3.72 -6.59 9.66
C GLU A 136 -2.79 -6.47 8.45
N LEU A 137 -2.13 -7.57 8.12
CA LEU A 137 -1.15 -7.65 7.04
C LEU A 137 -1.19 -9.02 6.35
N TYR A 138 -0.56 -9.06 5.19
CA TYR A 138 -0.38 -10.26 4.39
C TYR A 138 1.08 -10.38 3.97
N ASP A 139 1.53 -11.60 3.63
CA ASP A 139 2.81 -11.74 2.96
C ASP A 139 2.85 -10.85 1.72
N GLY A 140 3.96 -10.16 1.53
CA GLY A 140 4.19 -9.38 0.32
C GLY A 140 4.41 -10.24 -0.92
N ASP A 141 4.83 -11.50 -0.71
CA ASP A 141 5.03 -12.49 -1.77
C ASP A 141 3.83 -13.43 -1.90
N PRO A 142 3.55 -13.99 -3.07
CA PRO A 142 2.58 -15.07 -3.23
C PRO A 142 2.94 -16.27 -2.31
N SER A 143 1.96 -16.95 -1.66
CA SER A 143 0.50 -16.85 -1.84
C SER A 143 -0.21 -15.75 -1.04
N HIS A 144 0.50 -14.77 -0.44
CA HIS A 144 -0.12 -13.68 0.33
C HIS A 144 -0.95 -14.19 1.52
N HIS A 145 -0.35 -15.04 2.36
CA HIS A 145 -1.01 -15.52 3.58
C HIS A 145 -1.27 -14.37 4.55
N PRO A 146 -2.43 -14.37 5.24
CA PRO A 146 -2.77 -13.37 6.24
C PRO A 146 -2.01 -13.59 7.56
N HIS A 147 -1.62 -12.49 8.21
CA HIS A 147 -0.87 -12.47 9.46
C HIS A 147 -1.26 -11.28 10.35
N GLY A 148 -0.62 -11.17 11.50
CA GLY A 148 -0.87 -10.12 12.48
C GLY A 148 -2.21 -10.28 13.18
N CYS A 149 -2.90 -9.19 13.45
CA CYS A 149 -4.22 -9.20 14.03
C CYS A 149 -5.25 -9.78 13.03
N ILE A 150 -5.99 -10.82 13.45
CA ILE A 150 -6.99 -11.52 12.60
C ILE A 150 -8.08 -10.58 12.11
N SER A 151 -8.50 -9.63 12.96
CA SER A 151 -9.53 -8.63 12.66
C SER A 151 -8.94 -7.25 12.95
N TYR A 152 -8.38 -6.61 11.94
CA TYR A 152 -7.73 -5.33 12.10
C TYR A 152 -8.64 -4.18 11.68
N SER A 153 -8.99 -3.34 12.66
CA SER A 153 -10.00 -2.30 12.48
C SER A 153 -9.68 -1.32 11.34
N ALA A 154 -8.42 -0.93 11.15
CA ALA A 154 -8.05 -0.03 10.06
C ALA A 154 -8.24 -0.68 8.68
N SER A 155 -7.88 -1.97 8.52
CA SER A 155 -8.11 -2.70 7.28
C SER A 155 -9.60 -2.84 6.97
N VAL A 156 -10.39 -3.25 7.97
CA VAL A 156 -11.86 -3.40 7.84
C VAL A 156 -12.51 -2.07 7.49
N ALA A 157 -12.18 -0.99 8.22
CA ALA A 157 -12.75 0.33 8.00
C ALA A 157 -12.47 0.84 6.58
N GLU A 158 -11.24 0.71 6.10
CA GLU A 158 -10.89 1.16 4.74
C GLU A 158 -11.59 0.34 3.65
N ILE A 159 -11.69 -0.98 3.79
CA ILE A 159 -12.41 -1.81 2.80
C ILE A 159 -13.90 -1.43 2.75
N ILE A 160 -14.54 -1.22 3.89
CA ILE A 160 -15.95 -0.79 3.95
C ILE A 160 -16.12 0.61 3.35
N ARG A 161 -15.27 1.57 3.74
CA ARG A 161 -15.30 2.94 3.24
C ARG A 161 -15.17 2.97 1.72
N LEU A 162 -14.18 2.28 1.19
CA LEU A 162 -13.92 2.23 -0.25
C LEU A 162 -15.04 1.54 -1.02
N LYS A 163 -15.60 0.44 -0.53
CA LYS A 163 -16.76 -0.21 -1.15
C LYS A 163 -17.97 0.73 -1.18
N SER A 164 -18.24 1.46 -0.11
CA SER A 164 -19.32 2.46 -0.07
C SER A 164 -19.08 3.58 -1.09
N LEU A 165 -17.87 4.15 -1.12
CA LEU A 165 -17.48 5.22 -2.03
C LEU A 165 -17.59 4.82 -3.51
N LEU A 166 -17.22 3.60 -3.84
CA LEU A 166 -17.22 3.13 -5.22
C LEU A 166 -18.61 2.66 -5.70
N ASN A 167 -19.56 2.41 -4.80
CA ASN A 167 -20.93 2.04 -5.15
C ASN A 167 -21.90 3.23 -5.16
N SER A 168 -21.44 4.41 -4.72
CA SER A 168 -22.16 5.67 -4.86
C SER A 168 -21.94 6.28 -6.24
#